data_64246cef102f6e3eefab10add68d79e5
#
_entry.id   64246cef102f6e3eefab10add68d79e5
#
_cell.length_a   1.000
_cell.length_b   1.000
_cell.length_c   1.000
_cell.angle_alpha   90.00
_cell.angle_beta   90.00
_cell.angle_gamma   90.00
#
_symmetry.space_group_name_H-M   'P 1'
#
loop_
_entity.id
_entity.type
_entity.pdbx_description
1 polymer ?
#
loop_
_entity_poly.entity_id
_entity_poly.type
_entity_poly.pdbx_seq_one_letter_code
_entity_poly.pdbx_strand_id
1 'polypeptide(L)'
;SDNPGIESYIKEAYPWSKTTYIAYGTDLSPTSLTSQDNKVREFYQKWQTQEKNYYLILGRFVPENNYETAIREFMASSTKRDLVIICNQEGNPYFEELRARTGFDQDPRVKFVGTVYDQDLLKYIRKEAFAYIHGHEVGGTNPGLLEALAHTDLNLVLGVSFNQTVAKDSAQYWTKETGNLAHLIDQVDPLEDVSEWGQRAKANMKQNFTWEKIVGEYEELFLS
;
A
#
# COMPACT_ATOMS: atom_id res chain seq x y z
N SER A 1 -12.26 -11.53 -14.40
CA SER A 1 -10.89 -11.14 -14.06
C SER A 1 -10.93 -9.84 -13.25
N ASP A 2 -10.06 -9.69 -12.30
CA ASP A 2 -10.01 -8.53 -11.39
C ASP A 2 -9.00 -7.44 -11.83
N ASN A 3 -8.38 -7.63 -13.01
CA ASN A 3 -7.47 -6.64 -13.60
C ASN A 3 -7.51 -6.67 -15.13
N PRO A 4 -7.50 -5.51 -15.82
CA PRO A 4 -7.51 -5.44 -17.27
C PRO A 4 -6.31 -6.12 -17.94
N GLY A 5 -5.13 -6.09 -17.30
CA GLY A 5 -3.94 -6.78 -17.81
C GLY A 5 -4.09 -8.30 -17.79
N ILE A 6 -4.70 -8.84 -16.73
CA ILE A 6 -5.03 -10.28 -16.66
C ILE A 6 -6.08 -10.64 -17.71
N GLU A 7 -7.10 -9.82 -17.89
CA GLU A 7 -8.11 -10.04 -18.93
C GLU A 7 -7.48 -10.08 -20.33
N SER A 8 -6.59 -9.12 -20.63
CA SER A 8 -5.87 -9.09 -21.90
C SER A 8 -5.02 -10.35 -22.13
N TYR A 9 -4.28 -10.78 -21.10
CA TYR A 9 -3.51 -12.02 -21.14
C TYR A 9 -4.39 -13.25 -21.40
N ILE A 10 -5.54 -13.36 -20.72
CA ILE A 10 -6.47 -14.49 -20.91
C ILE A 10 -7.01 -14.48 -22.35
N LYS A 11 -7.40 -13.32 -22.87
CA LYS A 11 -7.90 -13.20 -24.25
C LYS A 11 -6.83 -13.55 -25.29
N GLU A 12 -5.57 -13.22 -25.02
CA GLU A 12 -4.45 -13.58 -25.90
C GLU A 12 -4.14 -15.09 -25.84
N ALA A 13 -4.02 -15.66 -24.63
CA ALA A 13 -3.70 -17.06 -24.44
C ALA A 13 -4.85 -18.01 -24.79
N TYR A 14 -6.09 -17.55 -24.63
CA TYR A 14 -7.32 -18.33 -24.85
C TYR A 14 -8.34 -17.51 -25.63
N PRO A 15 -8.17 -17.31 -26.96
CA PRO A 15 -9.02 -16.41 -27.79
C PRO A 15 -10.52 -16.77 -27.80
N TRP A 16 -10.87 -17.99 -27.42
CA TRP A 16 -12.26 -18.47 -27.34
C TRP A 16 -12.93 -18.20 -26.00
N SER A 17 -12.17 -17.71 -24.99
CA SER A 17 -12.71 -17.46 -23.65
C SER A 17 -13.56 -16.18 -23.65
N LYS A 18 -14.68 -16.23 -22.93
CA LYS A 18 -15.45 -15.04 -22.56
C LYS A 18 -14.92 -14.53 -21.21
N THR A 19 -14.41 -13.34 -21.20
CA THR A 19 -13.88 -12.72 -19.98
C THR A 19 -14.49 -11.34 -19.77
N THR A 20 -14.78 -11.00 -18.53
CA THR A 20 -15.21 -9.67 -18.11
C THR A 20 -14.30 -9.21 -16.99
N TYR A 21 -13.81 -7.99 -17.09
CA TYR A 21 -13.07 -7.33 -16.01
C TYR A 21 -14.05 -6.76 -14.99
N ILE A 22 -13.93 -7.17 -13.74
CA ILE A 22 -14.61 -6.57 -12.58
C ILE A 22 -13.57 -6.50 -11.46
N ALA A 23 -13.28 -5.31 -10.98
CA ALA A 23 -12.28 -5.07 -9.95
C ALA A 23 -12.77 -5.49 -8.55
N TYR A 24 -11.91 -5.32 -7.54
CA TYR A 24 -12.33 -5.29 -6.14
C TYR A 24 -12.85 -3.91 -5.77
N GLY A 25 -13.78 -3.86 -4.81
CA GLY A 25 -14.22 -2.64 -4.17
C GLY A 25 -13.35 -2.28 -2.95
N THR A 26 -13.41 -1.02 -2.54
CA THR A 26 -12.79 -0.54 -1.30
C THR A 26 -13.77 0.29 -0.48
N ASP A 27 -13.54 0.33 0.83
CA ASP A 27 -14.30 1.16 1.76
C ASP A 27 -13.67 2.54 1.85
N LEU A 28 -14.43 3.57 1.48
CA LEU A 28 -14.02 4.98 1.51
C LEU A 28 -14.43 5.69 2.80
N SER A 29 -15.11 5.01 3.72
CA SER A 29 -15.52 5.62 4.98
C SER A 29 -14.31 6.03 5.81
N PRO A 30 -14.29 7.27 6.33
CA PRO A 30 -13.19 7.71 7.17
C PRO A 30 -13.14 6.90 8.47
N THR A 31 -11.99 6.89 9.11
CA THR A 31 -11.87 6.40 10.49
C THR A 31 -12.71 7.26 11.43
N SER A 32 -13.31 6.64 12.42
CA SER A 32 -13.99 7.35 13.54
C SER A 32 -13.01 7.85 14.61
N LEU A 33 -11.74 7.37 14.56
CA LEU A 33 -10.74 7.66 15.57
C LEU A 33 -10.10 9.04 15.40
N THR A 34 -9.66 9.56 16.53
CA THR A 34 -8.90 10.80 16.67
C THR A 34 -7.61 10.55 17.43
N SER A 35 -6.70 11.53 17.47
CA SER A 35 -5.47 11.47 18.28
C SER A 35 -5.72 11.36 19.79
N GLN A 36 -6.96 11.59 20.24
CA GLN A 36 -7.35 11.51 21.65
C GLN A 36 -7.76 10.09 22.08
N ASP A 37 -7.99 9.20 21.13
CA ASP A 37 -8.40 7.83 21.44
C ASP A 37 -7.27 7.01 22.06
N ASN A 38 -7.56 6.26 23.09
CA ASN A 38 -6.56 5.50 23.85
C ASN A 38 -5.76 4.55 22.96
N LYS A 39 -6.43 3.78 22.08
CA LYS A 39 -5.77 2.83 21.20
C LYS A 39 -4.82 3.50 20.20
N VAL A 40 -5.10 4.74 19.78
CA VAL A 40 -4.21 5.53 18.94
C VAL A 40 -2.97 5.95 19.74
N ARG A 41 -3.18 6.50 20.93
CA ARG A 41 -2.06 6.90 21.81
C ARG A 41 -1.17 5.72 22.19
N GLU A 42 -1.78 4.58 22.56
CA GLU A 42 -1.06 3.35 22.87
C GLU A 42 -0.23 2.85 21.70
N PHE A 43 -0.76 2.91 20.47
CA PHE A 43 -0.02 2.54 19.27
C PHE A 43 1.22 3.43 19.09
N TYR A 44 1.07 4.74 19.09
CA TYR A 44 2.19 5.66 18.88
C TYR A 44 3.21 5.61 20.02
N GLN A 45 2.77 5.47 21.27
CA GLN A 45 3.64 5.31 22.42
C GLN A 45 4.44 4.00 22.36
N LYS A 46 3.77 2.90 22.06
CA LYS A 46 4.41 1.57 21.98
C LYS A 46 5.50 1.54 20.91
N TRP A 47 5.25 2.14 19.76
CA TRP A 47 6.15 2.08 18.62
C TRP A 47 7.07 3.31 18.51
N GLN A 48 6.98 4.24 19.44
CA GLN A 48 7.81 5.46 19.48
C GLN A 48 7.83 6.17 18.13
N THR A 49 6.67 6.36 17.55
CA THR A 49 6.45 7.12 16.30
C THR A 49 5.32 8.11 16.48
N GLN A 50 5.01 8.92 15.50
CA GLN A 50 3.95 9.92 15.56
C GLN A 50 3.30 10.15 14.21
N GLU A 51 2.13 10.79 14.23
CA GLU A 51 1.39 11.18 13.04
C GLU A 51 2.27 11.94 12.05
N LYS A 52 2.10 11.63 10.75
CA LYS A 52 2.84 12.23 9.63
C LYS A 52 4.37 12.05 9.68
N ASN A 53 4.89 11.24 10.59
CA ASN A 53 6.32 10.99 10.74
C ASN A 53 6.75 9.57 10.38
N TYR A 54 6.01 8.88 9.56
CA TYR A 54 6.38 7.54 9.10
C TYR A 54 5.92 7.22 7.69
N TYR A 55 6.72 6.40 7.01
CA TYR A 55 6.33 5.64 5.85
C TYR A 55 5.68 4.34 6.32
N LEU A 56 4.66 3.88 5.62
CA LEU A 56 3.90 2.68 5.99
C LEU A 56 4.04 1.60 4.92
N ILE A 57 4.35 0.38 5.33
CA ILE A 57 4.13 -0.83 4.53
C ILE A 57 3.10 -1.68 5.27
N LEU A 58 2.05 -2.12 4.58
CA LEU A 58 1.04 -3.01 5.12
C LEU A 58 0.66 -4.08 4.12
N GLY A 59 0.80 -5.36 4.51
CA GLY A 59 0.46 -6.46 3.62
C GLY A 59 0.96 -7.82 4.09
N ARG A 60 0.71 -8.85 3.28
CA ARG A 60 1.22 -10.19 3.54
C ARG A 60 2.75 -10.18 3.55
N PHE A 61 3.33 -10.88 4.51
CA PHE A 61 4.78 -10.96 4.64
C PHE A 61 5.36 -12.07 3.75
N VAL A 62 5.50 -11.76 2.46
CA VAL A 62 5.98 -12.66 1.41
C VAL A 62 6.98 -11.93 0.49
N PRO A 63 7.95 -12.66 -0.12
CA PRO A 63 8.97 -12.04 -0.98
C PRO A 63 8.41 -11.21 -2.13
N GLU A 64 7.28 -11.62 -2.72
CA GLU A 64 6.62 -10.96 -3.85
C GLU A 64 6.10 -9.55 -3.51
N ASN A 65 6.06 -9.19 -2.23
CA ASN A 65 5.76 -7.83 -1.78
C ASN A 65 7.02 -6.94 -1.66
N ASN A 66 8.19 -7.44 -2.10
CA ASN A 66 9.45 -6.70 -2.21
C ASN A 66 9.90 -6.02 -0.90
N TYR A 67 9.66 -6.65 0.26
CA TYR A 67 10.09 -6.12 1.56
C TYR A 67 11.59 -5.86 1.61
N GLU A 68 12.42 -6.75 1.06
CA GLU A 68 13.87 -6.59 1.06
C GLU A 68 14.29 -5.32 0.32
N THR A 69 13.76 -5.11 -0.89
CA THR A 69 14.06 -3.90 -1.68
C THR A 69 13.58 -2.65 -0.94
N ALA A 70 12.32 -2.64 -0.48
CA ALA A 70 11.74 -1.48 0.18
C ALA A 70 12.51 -1.08 1.45
N ILE A 71 12.92 -2.05 2.27
CA ILE A 71 13.70 -1.81 3.50
C ILE A 71 15.10 -1.30 3.17
N ARG A 72 15.82 -1.93 2.22
CA ARG A 72 17.16 -1.48 1.82
C ARG A 72 17.15 -0.06 1.30
N GLU A 73 16.22 0.25 0.43
CA GLU A 73 16.07 1.57 -0.17
C GLU A 73 15.67 2.62 0.88
N PHE A 74 14.75 2.28 1.79
CA PHE A 74 14.42 3.16 2.90
C PHE A 74 15.64 3.45 3.79
N MET A 75 16.39 2.41 4.18
CA MET A 75 17.60 2.58 5.00
C MET A 75 18.68 3.39 4.29
N ALA A 76 18.76 3.32 2.97
CA ALA A 76 19.70 4.09 2.16
C ALA A 76 19.27 5.55 1.99
N SER A 77 18.00 5.90 2.20
CA SER A 77 17.51 7.26 2.10
C SER A 77 17.95 8.13 3.30
N SER A 78 17.93 9.44 3.10
CA SER A 78 18.31 10.42 4.13
C SER A 78 17.17 10.80 5.09
N THR A 79 15.97 10.24 4.89
CA THR A 79 14.79 10.54 5.71
C THR A 79 15.04 10.30 7.20
N LYS A 80 14.44 11.14 8.05
CA LYS A 80 14.45 10.96 9.50
C LYS A 80 13.14 10.36 10.02
N ARG A 81 12.17 10.15 9.13
CA ARG A 81 10.92 9.48 9.47
C ARG A 81 11.14 7.98 9.71
N ASP A 82 10.18 7.36 10.37
CA ASP A 82 10.18 5.93 10.60
C ASP A 82 9.66 5.15 9.39
N LEU A 83 9.99 3.87 9.32
CA LEU A 83 9.33 2.88 8.46
C LEU A 83 8.51 1.95 9.35
N VAL A 84 7.21 2.11 9.34
CA VAL A 84 6.26 1.25 10.07
C VAL A 84 5.82 0.12 9.15
N ILE A 85 6.05 -1.12 9.57
CA ILE A 85 5.73 -2.33 8.81
C ILE A 85 4.68 -3.13 9.57
N ILE A 86 3.47 -3.22 9.01
CA ILE A 86 2.36 -4.00 9.57
C ILE A 86 2.18 -5.27 8.74
N CYS A 87 2.58 -6.40 9.29
CA CYS A 87 2.50 -7.68 8.63
C CYS A 87 2.50 -8.83 9.65
N ASN A 88 2.18 -10.05 9.19
CA ASN A 88 2.29 -11.24 10.02
C ASN A 88 3.68 -11.86 9.85
N GLN A 89 4.67 -11.34 10.58
CA GLN A 89 6.05 -11.84 10.57
C GLN A 89 6.31 -12.93 11.62
N GLU A 90 5.46 -13.06 12.63
CA GLU A 90 5.67 -13.98 13.73
C GLU A 90 5.67 -15.43 13.24
N GLY A 91 6.76 -16.16 13.54
CA GLY A 91 6.94 -17.55 13.09
C GLY A 91 7.20 -17.71 11.58
N ASN A 92 7.37 -16.63 10.83
CA ASN A 92 7.66 -16.69 9.40
C ASN A 92 9.19 -16.77 9.17
N PRO A 93 9.73 -17.85 8.57
CA PRO A 93 11.17 -17.99 8.32
C PRO A 93 11.78 -16.84 7.51
N TYR A 94 10.99 -16.23 6.62
CA TYR A 94 11.42 -15.10 5.82
C TYR A 94 11.83 -13.88 6.67
N PHE A 95 11.33 -13.76 7.89
CA PHE A 95 11.73 -12.66 8.78
C PHE A 95 13.22 -12.74 9.16
N GLU A 96 13.70 -13.91 9.54
CA GLU A 96 15.10 -14.12 9.89
C GLU A 96 16.03 -13.99 8.66
N GLU A 97 15.58 -14.49 7.51
CA GLU A 97 16.30 -14.28 6.25
C GLU A 97 16.42 -12.81 5.89
N LEU A 98 15.32 -12.08 5.99
CA LEU A 98 15.27 -10.65 5.70
C LEU A 98 16.16 -9.85 6.65
N ARG A 99 16.12 -10.17 7.95
CA ARG A 99 17.01 -9.58 8.95
C ARG A 99 18.48 -9.81 8.62
N ALA A 100 18.84 -11.05 8.31
CA ALA A 100 20.21 -11.40 7.98
C ALA A 100 20.71 -10.71 6.71
N ARG A 101 19.84 -10.52 5.72
CA ARG A 101 20.19 -9.89 4.45
C ARG A 101 20.27 -8.38 4.51
N THR A 102 19.42 -7.73 5.29
CA THR A 102 19.28 -6.27 5.30
C THR A 102 19.90 -5.60 6.51
N GLY A 103 19.98 -6.30 7.66
CA GLY A 103 20.41 -5.69 8.93
C GLY A 103 19.43 -4.64 9.46
N PHE A 104 18.15 -4.73 9.10
CA PHE A 104 17.14 -3.71 9.44
C PHE A 104 16.99 -3.47 10.95
N ASP A 105 17.31 -4.46 11.77
CA ASP A 105 17.27 -4.40 13.23
C ASP A 105 18.35 -3.48 13.84
N GLN A 106 19.31 -3.04 13.02
CA GLN A 106 20.31 -2.04 13.40
C GLN A 106 19.86 -0.60 13.09
N ASP A 107 18.78 -0.42 12.32
CA ASP A 107 18.21 0.89 12.02
C ASP A 107 16.97 1.15 12.90
N PRO A 108 17.05 2.06 13.90
CA PRO A 108 15.96 2.31 14.83
C PRO A 108 14.70 2.88 14.17
N ARG A 109 14.82 3.36 12.93
CA ARG A 109 13.67 3.86 12.15
C ARG A 109 12.79 2.72 11.64
N VAL A 110 13.31 1.49 11.47
CA VAL A 110 12.55 0.36 10.93
C VAL A 110 11.79 -0.36 12.06
N LYS A 111 10.47 -0.38 11.99
CA LYS A 111 9.58 -0.85 13.06
C LYS A 111 8.61 -1.91 12.54
N PHE A 112 8.87 -3.17 12.87
CA PHE A 112 7.95 -4.27 12.63
C PHE A 112 6.89 -4.32 13.72
N VAL A 113 5.67 -3.96 13.39
CA VAL A 113 4.56 -3.78 14.34
C VAL A 113 3.83 -5.09 14.64
N GLY A 114 3.91 -6.05 13.73
CA GLY A 114 3.07 -7.23 13.79
C GLY A 114 1.70 -7.00 13.13
N THR A 115 0.74 -7.88 13.44
CA THR A 115 -0.62 -7.78 12.89
C THR A 115 -1.46 -6.82 13.74
N VAL A 116 -2.14 -5.90 13.06
CA VAL A 116 -3.16 -5.03 13.66
C VAL A 116 -4.53 -5.49 13.14
N TYR A 117 -5.39 -5.95 14.04
CA TYR A 117 -6.72 -6.50 13.67
C TYR A 117 -7.84 -5.45 13.68
N ASP A 118 -7.66 -4.35 14.42
CA ASP A 118 -8.64 -3.27 14.50
C ASP A 118 -8.65 -2.47 13.19
N GLN A 119 -9.71 -2.64 12.40
CA GLN A 119 -9.83 -2.03 11.08
C GLN A 119 -9.92 -0.50 11.13
N ASP A 120 -10.53 0.06 12.18
CA ASP A 120 -10.64 1.50 12.33
C ASP A 120 -9.29 2.12 12.70
N LEU A 121 -8.51 1.43 13.55
CA LEU A 121 -7.12 1.81 13.83
C LEU A 121 -6.23 1.69 12.57
N LEU A 122 -6.42 0.66 11.73
CA LEU A 122 -5.69 0.55 10.46
C LEU A 122 -5.99 1.70 9.51
N LYS A 123 -7.26 2.12 9.42
CA LYS A 123 -7.64 3.33 8.65
C LYS A 123 -6.96 4.57 9.19
N TYR A 124 -6.91 4.72 10.52
CA TYR A 124 -6.23 5.83 11.18
C TYR A 124 -4.73 5.83 10.85
N ILE A 125 -4.07 4.70 11.01
CA ILE A 125 -2.63 4.55 10.73
C ILE A 125 -2.33 4.88 9.25
N ARG A 126 -3.17 4.42 8.30
CA ARG A 126 -3.01 4.77 6.88
C ARG A 126 -3.19 6.28 6.65
N LYS A 127 -4.23 6.87 7.23
CA LYS A 127 -4.53 8.30 7.10
C LYS A 127 -3.40 9.17 7.64
N GLU A 128 -2.79 8.77 8.76
CA GLU A 128 -1.75 9.53 9.43
C GLU A 128 -0.33 9.12 9.01
N ALA A 129 -0.16 8.18 8.09
CA ALA A 129 1.12 7.96 7.43
C ALA A 129 1.52 9.17 6.59
N PHE A 130 2.82 9.51 6.56
CA PHE A 130 3.34 10.50 5.61
C PHE A 130 3.20 9.97 4.19
N ALA A 131 3.61 8.72 3.98
CA ALA A 131 3.42 8.03 2.71
C ALA A 131 3.24 6.51 2.92
N TYR A 132 2.59 5.86 1.95
CA TYR A 132 2.48 4.41 1.89
C TYR A 132 3.42 3.87 0.80
N ILE A 133 4.19 2.82 1.11
CA ILE A 133 5.06 2.14 0.14
C ILE A 133 4.40 0.82 -0.25
N HIS A 134 4.12 0.66 -1.54
CA HIS A 134 3.51 -0.53 -2.11
C HIS A 134 4.49 -1.27 -3.00
N GLY A 135 4.88 -2.48 -2.60
CA GLY A 135 5.86 -3.31 -3.31
C GLY A 135 5.29 -4.55 -4.00
N HIS A 136 3.97 -4.77 -3.99
CA HIS A 136 3.37 -5.96 -4.59
C HIS A 136 3.58 -6.00 -6.10
N GLU A 137 4.11 -7.13 -6.63
CA GLU A 137 4.50 -7.23 -8.04
C GLU A 137 3.76 -8.31 -8.84
N VAL A 138 2.91 -9.12 -8.20
CA VAL A 138 2.23 -10.26 -8.87
C VAL A 138 0.75 -10.24 -8.56
N GLY A 139 -0.07 -10.26 -9.60
CA GLY A 139 -1.52 -10.42 -9.45
C GLY A 139 -2.36 -9.38 -10.16
N GLY A 140 -3.58 -9.21 -9.70
CA GLY A 140 -4.58 -8.30 -10.25
C GLY A 140 -4.75 -7.01 -9.44
N THR A 141 -6.00 -6.60 -9.24
CA THR A 141 -6.33 -5.48 -8.36
C THR A 141 -6.02 -5.86 -6.90
N ASN A 142 -5.07 -5.19 -6.29
CA ASN A 142 -4.66 -5.48 -4.92
C ASN A 142 -5.52 -4.69 -3.91
N PRO A 143 -6.29 -5.37 -3.02
CA PRO A 143 -7.11 -4.67 -2.02
C PRO A 143 -6.29 -3.74 -1.11
N GLY A 144 -5.07 -4.13 -0.73
CA GLY A 144 -4.20 -3.29 0.10
C GLY A 144 -3.79 -1.99 -0.59
N LEU A 145 -3.62 -2.00 -1.93
CA LEU A 145 -3.37 -0.79 -2.72
C LEU A 145 -4.62 0.10 -2.77
N LEU A 146 -5.79 -0.48 -2.98
CA LEU A 146 -7.05 0.27 -2.97
C LEU A 146 -7.29 0.97 -1.63
N GLU A 147 -7.06 0.26 -0.52
CA GLU A 147 -7.20 0.81 0.83
C GLU A 147 -6.16 1.92 1.11
N ALA A 148 -4.94 1.77 0.61
CA ALA A 148 -3.92 2.80 0.73
C ALA A 148 -4.31 4.06 -0.06
N LEU A 149 -4.73 3.92 -1.33
CA LEU A 149 -5.21 5.03 -2.17
C LEU A 149 -6.47 5.70 -1.60
N ALA A 150 -7.30 4.95 -0.87
CA ALA A 150 -8.49 5.50 -0.23
C ALA A 150 -8.17 6.35 1.00
N HIS A 151 -7.10 6.03 1.74
CA HIS A 151 -6.87 6.60 3.07
C HIS A 151 -5.55 7.35 3.25
N THR A 152 -4.51 7.06 2.44
CA THR A 152 -3.20 7.71 2.53
C THR A 152 -3.03 8.74 1.41
N ASP A 153 -2.53 9.92 1.73
CA ASP A 153 -2.42 11.00 0.75
C ASP A 153 -1.29 10.74 -0.26
N LEU A 154 -0.11 10.30 0.17
CA LEU A 154 1.01 10.00 -0.72
C LEU A 154 1.26 8.49 -0.81
N ASN A 155 1.26 7.95 -2.04
CA ASN A 155 1.48 6.54 -2.29
C ASN A 155 2.69 6.35 -3.21
N LEU A 156 3.72 5.65 -2.74
CA LEU A 156 4.92 5.26 -3.50
C LEU A 156 4.73 3.82 -3.96
N VAL A 157 4.46 3.61 -5.22
CA VAL A 157 3.95 2.35 -5.75
C VAL A 157 4.94 1.72 -6.72
N LEU A 158 5.20 0.41 -6.59
CA LEU A 158 6.03 -0.31 -7.54
C LEU A 158 5.40 -0.24 -8.95
N GLY A 159 6.17 0.26 -9.92
CA GLY A 159 5.74 0.60 -11.27
C GLY A 159 5.50 -0.60 -12.19
N VAL A 160 4.74 -1.60 -11.74
CA VAL A 160 4.26 -2.71 -12.58
C VAL A 160 2.88 -2.39 -13.17
N SER A 161 2.57 -2.97 -14.32
CA SER A 161 1.40 -2.61 -15.13
C SER A 161 0.07 -2.64 -14.39
N PHE A 162 -0.18 -3.66 -13.57
CA PHE A 162 -1.44 -3.75 -12.83
C PHE A 162 -1.55 -2.72 -11.68
N ASN A 163 -0.45 -2.36 -11.02
CA ASN A 163 -0.45 -1.26 -10.05
C ASN A 163 -0.71 0.08 -10.73
N GLN A 164 -0.07 0.32 -11.89
CA GLN A 164 -0.25 1.54 -12.69
C GLN A 164 -1.68 1.67 -13.21
N THR A 165 -2.32 0.56 -13.59
CA THR A 165 -3.73 0.55 -14.03
C THR A 165 -4.67 0.98 -12.91
N VAL A 166 -4.37 0.63 -11.66
CA VAL A 166 -5.16 0.99 -10.49
C VAL A 166 -4.86 2.42 -10.01
N ALA A 167 -3.60 2.75 -9.78
CA ALA A 167 -3.23 4.01 -9.16
C ALA A 167 -3.12 5.19 -10.15
N LYS A 168 -2.90 4.92 -11.44
CA LYS A 168 -2.82 5.92 -12.52
C LYS A 168 -1.86 7.08 -12.16
N ASP A 169 -2.32 8.32 -12.23
CA ASP A 169 -1.60 9.55 -11.91
C ASP A 169 -1.73 9.99 -10.43
N SER A 170 -2.35 9.14 -9.61
CA SER A 170 -2.56 9.43 -8.17
C SER A 170 -1.48 8.85 -7.25
N ALA A 171 -0.40 8.31 -7.81
CA ALA A 171 0.73 7.76 -7.08
C ALA A 171 2.06 8.18 -7.70
N GLN A 172 3.12 8.10 -6.92
CA GLN A 172 4.50 8.17 -7.39
C GLN A 172 5.02 6.76 -7.61
N TYR A 173 5.77 6.52 -8.69
CA TYR A 173 6.20 5.18 -9.04
C TYR A 173 7.68 4.97 -8.82
N TRP A 174 8.03 3.80 -8.29
CA TRP A 174 9.40 3.35 -8.12
C TRP A 174 9.65 2.04 -8.84
N THR A 175 10.92 1.72 -9.07
CA THR A 175 11.39 0.47 -9.68
C THR A 175 12.31 -0.28 -8.71
N LYS A 176 12.60 -1.56 -9.02
CA LYS A 176 13.53 -2.37 -8.21
C LYS A 176 15.00 -2.05 -8.45
N GLU A 177 15.31 -1.06 -9.28
CA GLU A 177 16.67 -0.59 -9.48
C GLU A 177 17.22 0.03 -8.20
N THR A 178 18.44 -0.35 -7.85
CA THR A 178 19.11 0.15 -6.65
C THR A 178 19.18 1.67 -6.64
N GLY A 179 18.78 2.28 -5.54
CA GLY A 179 18.74 3.73 -5.34
C GLY A 179 17.48 4.41 -5.87
N ASN A 180 16.61 3.70 -6.61
CA ASN A 180 15.43 4.33 -7.22
C ASN A 180 14.39 4.75 -6.16
N LEU A 181 13.99 3.85 -5.27
CA LEU A 181 13.04 4.18 -4.20
C LEU A 181 13.70 5.11 -3.16
N ALA A 182 14.98 4.93 -2.84
CA ALA A 182 15.70 5.81 -1.92
C ALA A 182 15.70 7.25 -2.44
N HIS A 183 15.99 7.45 -3.71
CA HIS A 183 15.94 8.77 -4.36
C HIS A 183 14.52 9.35 -4.35
N LEU A 184 13.51 8.53 -4.64
CA LEU A 184 12.11 8.98 -4.57
C LEU A 184 11.72 9.40 -3.16
N ILE A 185 12.11 8.63 -2.13
CA ILE A 185 11.91 9.00 -0.73
C ILE A 185 12.56 10.36 -0.44
N ASP A 186 13.83 10.57 -0.84
CA ASP A 186 14.55 11.81 -0.61
C ASP A 186 13.92 13.01 -1.33
N GLN A 187 13.28 12.78 -2.49
CA GLN A 187 12.56 13.82 -3.22
C GLN A 187 11.24 14.23 -2.54
N VAL A 188 10.50 13.26 -1.99
CA VAL A 188 9.18 13.56 -1.41
C VAL A 188 9.26 13.92 0.08
N ASP A 189 10.28 13.46 0.81
CA ASP A 189 10.42 13.67 2.24
C ASP A 189 10.37 15.15 2.70
N PRO A 190 10.93 16.12 1.98
CA PRO A 190 10.85 17.52 2.34
C PRO A 190 9.55 18.22 1.95
N LEU A 191 8.59 17.53 1.31
CA LEU A 191 7.32 18.13 0.93
C LEU A 191 6.46 18.39 2.16
N GLU A 192 6.00 19.63 2.31
CA GLU A 192 5.13 20.03 3.41
C GLU A 192 3.66 19.66 3.15
N ASP A 193 3.25 19.65 1.89
CA ASP A 193 1.90 19.31 1.46
C ASP A 193 1.92 18.26 0.35
N VAL A 194 1.27 17.15 0.61
CA VAL A 194 1.08 16.01 -0.30
C VAL A 194 -0.40 15.74 -0.59
N SER A 195 -1.30 16.64 -0.17
CA SER A 195 -2.75 16.46 -0.21
C SER A 195 -3.30 16.36 -1.64
N GLU A 196 -2.63 16.95 -2.63
CA GLU A 196 -3.06 16.90 -4.03
C GLU A 196 -3.08 15.45 -4.55
N TRP A 197 -2.06 14.64 -4.23
CA TRP A 197 -2.07 13.22 -4.59
C TRP A 197 -3.19 12.47 -3.89
N GLY A 198 -3.43 12.77 -2.61
CA GLY A 198 -4.53 12.18 -1.84
C GLY A 198 -5.91 12.52 -2.41
N GLN A 199 -6.11 13.75 -2.87
CA GLN A 199 -7.36 14.15 -3.52
C GLN A 199 -7.57 13.38 -4.82
N ARG A 200 -6.54 13.28 -5.67
CA ARG A 200 -6.60 12.48 -6.92
C ARG A 200 -6.84 11.00 -6.63
N ALA A 201 -6.15 10.42 -5.64
CA ALA A 201 -6.33 9.03 -5.25
C ALA A 201 -7.75 8.74 -4.78
N LYS A 202 -8.29 9.55 -3.87
CA LYS A 202 -9.66 9.42 -3.35
C LYS A 202 -10.71 9.61 -4.46
N ALA A 203 -10.49 10.55 -5.37
CA ALA A 203 -11.37 10.75 -6.53
C ALA A 203 -11.38 9.51 -7.45
N ASN A 204 -10.21 8.95 -7.75
CA ASN A 204 -10.09 7.72 -8.53
C ASN A 204 -10.79 6.53 -7.84
N MET A 205 -10.58 6.36 -6.53
CA MET A 205 -11.25 5.29 -5.76
C MET A 205 -12.76 5.47 -5.77
N LYS A 206 -13.25 6.68 -5.53
CA LYS A 206 -14.69 6.98 -5.55
C LYS A 206 -15.34 6.73 -6.92
N GLN A 207 -14.63 7.01 -7.98
CA GLN A 207 -15.15 6.84 -9.34
C GLN A 207 -15.15 5.39 -9.80
N ASN A 208 -14.13 4.60 -9.40
CA ASN A 208 -13.84 3.32 -10.06
C ASN A 208 -13.90 2.09 -9.15
N PHE A 209 -13.79 2.24 -7.82
CA PHE A 209 -13.56 1.12 -6.91
C PHE A 209 -14.47 1.11 -5.69
N THR A 210 -15.66 1.70 -5.76
CA THR A 210 -16.65 1.60 -4.68
C THR A 210 -17.34 0.24 -4.72
N TRP A 211 -17.72 -0.30 -3.56
CA TRP A 211 -18.46 -1.55 -3.49
C TRP A 211 -19.79 -1.49 -4.24
N GLU A 212 -20.50 -0.35 -4.22
CA GLU A 212 -21.74 -0.16 -4.99
C GLU A 212 -21.52 -0.40 -6.48
N LYS A 213 -20.48 0.21 -7.05
CA LYS A 213 -20.13 0.02 -8.46
C LYS A 213 -19.79 -1.42 -8.78
N ILE A 214 -18.91 -2.04 -7.96
CA ILE A 214 -18.46 -3.41 -8.19
C ILE A 214 -19.61 -4.40 -8.09
N VAL A 215 -20.50 -4.25 -7.11
CA VAL A 215 -21.71 -5.07 -6.98
C VAL A 215 -22.62 -4.89 -8.20
N GLY A 216 -22.84 -3.66 -8.65
CA GLY A 216 -23.63 -3.38 -9.85
C GLY A 216 -23.07 -4.05 -11.12
N GLU A 217 -21.74 -4.03 -11.31
CA GLU A 217 -21.07 -4.72 -12.43
C GLU A 217 -21.27 -6.25 -12.37
N TYR A 218 -21.27 -6.85 -11.18
CA TYR A 218 -21.59 -8.28 -10.99
C TYR A 218 -23.06 -8.57 -11.27
N GLU A 219 -23.99 -7.72 -10.81
CA GLU A 219 -25.42 -7.86 -11.10
C GLU A 219 -25.70 -7.82 -12.60
N GLU A 220 -25.12 -6.87 -13.33
CA GLU A 220 -25.24 -6.79 -14.78
C GLU A 220 -24.69 -8.05 -15.47
N LEU A 221 -23.55 -8.57 -15.02
CA LEU A 221 -22.95 -9.79 -15.58
C LEU A 221 -23.84 -11.01 -15.35
N PHE A 222 -24.52 -11.14 -14.21
CA PHE A 222 -25.37 -12.30 -13.91
C PHE A 222 -26.73 -12.23 -14.59
N LEU A 223 -27.19 -11.03 -14.98
CA LEU A 223 -28.46 -10.81 -15.67
C LEU A 223 -28.32 -10.85 -17.20
N SER A 224 -27.09 -10.81 -17.74
CA SER A 224 -26.79 -10.87 -19.18
C SER A 224 -26.66 -12.32 -19.68
#